data_901c857fa94201ec51c07e1980ce0831
#
_entry.id   901c857fa94201ec51c07e1980ce0831
#
_cell.length_a   1.000
_cell.length_b   1.000
_cell.length_c   1.000
_cell.angle_alpha   90.00
_cell.angle_beta   90.00
_cell.angle_gamma   90.00
#
_symmetry.space_group_name_H-M   'P 1'
#
loop_
_entity.id
_entity.type
_entity.pdbx_description
1 polymer ?
#
loop_
_entity_poly.entity_id
_entity_poly.type
_entity_poly.pdbx_seq_one_letter_code
_entity_poly.pdbx_strand_id
1 'polypeptide(L)'
;MHALQEIEQLLATLTRAEKAQVLQWVVRDLGDAFPGIESTPDVCGGEPRIVRTRIPVWVLVQARRLGASEADLLRSYPTLRAEDLANAWAYARAHREEIEQQIHANETA
;
A
#
# COMPACT_ATOMS: atom_id res chain seq x y z
N MET A 1 2.57 -20.12 1.09
CA MET A 1 3.67 -19.82 0.17
C MET A 1 4.99 -20.13 0.82
N HIS A 2 5.71 -21.08 0.24
CA HIS A 2 6.95 -21.58 0.83
C HIS A 2 8.09 -20.57 0.74
N ALA A 3 8.12 -19.76 -0.32
CA ALA A 3 9.24 -18.82 -0.55
C ALA A 3 9.39 -17.79 0.56
N LEU A 4 8.30 -17.16 1.00
CA LEU A 4 8.37 -16.17 2.08
C LEU A 4 8.78 -16.80 3.40
N GLN A 5 8.29 -18.01 3.69
CA GLN A 5 8.66 -18.73 4.89
C GLN A 5 10.14 -19.12 4.89
N GLU A 6 10.66 -19.53 3.73
CA GLU A 6 12.08 -19.84 3.58
C GLU A 6 12.96 -18.62 3.81
N ILE A 7 12.55 -17.47 3.25
CA ILE A 7 13.27 -16.21 3.44
C ILE A 7 13.28 -15.82 4.92
N GLU A 8 12.14 -15.96 5.60
CA GLU A 8 12.03 -15.64 7.02
C GLU A 8 12.99 -16.51 7.85
N GLN A 9 13.03 -17.81 7.56
CA GLN A 9 13.93 -18.74 8.23
C GLN A 9 15.40 -18.39 7.97
N LEU A 10 15.74 -18.07 6.73
CA LEU A 10 17.10 -17.68 6.38
C LEU A 10 17.51 -16.37 7.06
N LEU A 11 16.63 -15.40 7.13
CA LEU A 11 16.91 -14.13 7.81
C LEU A 11 17.32 -14.34 9.26
N ALA A 12 16.70 -15.32 9.94
CA ALA A 12 17.02 -15.62 11.34
C ALA A 12 18.48 -16.10 11.52
N THR A 13 19.11 -16.61 10.45
CA THR A 13 20.50 -17.09 10.52
C THR A 13 21.54 -16.02 10.18
N LEU A 14 21.10 -14.85 9.70
CA LEU A 14 22.00 -13.79 9.23
C LEU A 14 22.42 -12.87 10.36
N THR A 15 23.63 -12.31 10.24
CA THR A 15 24.08 -11.23 11.11
C THR A 15 23.32 -9.94 10.77
N ARG A 16 23.43 -8.93 11.63
CA ARG A 16 22.83 -7.62 11.35
C ARG A 16 23.37 -6.99 10.07
N ALA A 17 24.67 -7.12 9.84
CA ALA A 17 25.32 -6.60 8.64
C ALA A 17 24.80 -7.31 7.39
N GLU A 18 24.64 -8.62 7.46
CA GLU A 18 24.08 -9.39 6.34
C GLU A 18 22.63 -9.03 6.06
N LYS A 19 21.82 -8.82 7.10
CA LYS A 19 20.44 -8.36 6.95
C LYS A 19 20.38 -6.98 6.26
N ALA A 20 21.30 -6.09 6.62
CA ALA A 20 21.38 -4.78 5.98
C ALA A 20 21.69 -4.91 4.49
N GLN A 21 22.55 -5.86 4.11
CA GLN A 21 22.85 -6.13 2.70
C GLN A 21 21.62 -6.63 1.95
N VAL A 22 20.87 -7.55 2.56
CA VAL A 22 19.63 -8.06 1.96
C VAL A 22 18.63 -6.93 1.77
N LEU A 23 18.49 -6.06 2.76
CA LEU A 23 17.60 -4.89 2.67
C LEU A 23 17.96 -4.03 1.45
N GLN A 24 19.23 -3.78 1.21
CA GLN A 24 19.66 -3.00 0.06
C GLN A 24 19.33 -3.66 -1.28
N TRP A 25 19.49 -4.97 -1.36
CA TRP A 25 19.10 -5.71 -2.56
C TRP A 25 17.61 -5.59 -2.82
N VAL A 26 16.81 -5.77 -1.77
CA VAL A 26 15.34 -5.67 -1.87
C VAL A 26 14.92 -4.27 -2.29
N VAL A 27 15.53 -3.24 -1.73
CA VAL A 27 15.22 -1.85 -2.08
C VAL A 27 15.50 -1.59 -3.57
N ARG A 28 16.56 -2.13 -4.11
CA ARG A 28 16.87 -1.99 -5.55
C ARG A 28 15.78 -2.62 -6.43
N ASP A 29 15.33 -3.81 -6.05
CA ASP A 29 14.30 -4.52 -6.81
C ASP A 29 12.95 -3.82 -6.75
N LEU A 30 12.62 -3.25 -5.60
CA LEU A 30 11.34 -2.60 -5.40
C LEU A 30 11.21 -1.29 -6.18
N GLY A 31 12.32 -0.57 -6.33
CA GLY A 31 12.27 0.77 -6.90
C GLY A 31 11.41 1.68 -6.02
N ASP A 32 10.28 2.13 -6.54
CA ASP A 32 9.34 2.99 -5.82
C ASP A 32 8.11 2.24 -5.28
N ALA A 33 8.16 0.91 -5.22
CA ALA A 33 7.05 0.13 -4.66
C ALA A 33 6.87 0.46 -3.17
N PHE A 34 5.64 0.29 -2.70
CA PHE A 34 5.26 0.67 -1.35
C PHE A 34 4.58 -0.51 -0.65
N PRO A 35 4.88 -0.78 0.63
CA PRO A 35 4.27 -1.92 1.34
C PRO A 35 2.74 -1.87 1.30
N GLY A 36 2.14 -3.00 0.93
CA GLY A 36 0.69 -3.15 0.92
C GLY A 36 -0.04 -2.42 -0.18
N ILE A 37 0.67 -1.76 -1.09
CA ILE A 37 0.08 -1.01 -2.19
C ILE A 37 0.54 -1.61 -3.52
N GLU A 38 -0.38 -1.86 -4.42
CA GLU A 38 -0.12 -2.39 -5.76
C GLU A 38 -0.70 -1.49 -6.84
N SER A 39 -0.02 -1.45 -7.99
CA SER A 39 -0.54 -0.81 -9.19
C SER A 39 -0.44 -1.82 -10.33
N THR A 40 -1.57 -2.14 -10.94
CA THR A 40 -1.63 -3.08 -12.05
C THR A 40 -2.41 -2.42 -13.18
N PRO A 41 -1.86 -2.33 -14.41
CA PRO A 41 -2.49 -1.55 -15.48
C PRO A 41 -3.95 -1.91 -15.75
N ASP A 42 -4.33 -3.18 -15.61
CA ASP A 42 -5.68 -3.64 -15.93
C ASP A 42 -6.61 -3.68 -14.72
N VAL A 43 -6.16 -3.19 -13.58
CA VAL A 43 -6.98 -3.17 -12.35
C VAL A 43 -7.07 -1.74 -11.85
N CYS A 44 -8.30 -1.26 -11.65
CA CYS A 44 -8.57 0.11 -11.20
C CYS A 44 -7.89 1.18 -12.07
N GLY A 45 -7.76 0.90 -13.38
CA GLY A 45 -7.11 1.83 -14.30
C GLY A 45 -5.63 2.07 -14.03
N GLY A 46 -4.97 1.17 -13.31
CA GLY A 46 -3.57 1.31 -12.93
C GLY A 46 -3.34 2.16 -11.70
N GLU A 47 -4.40 2.65 -11.07
CA GLU A 47 -4.27 3.45 -9.85
C GLU A 47 -3.76 2.61 -8.67
N PRO A 48 -2.95 3.20 -7.78
CA PRO A 48 -2.50 2.52 -6.56
C PRO A 48 -3.68 2.07 -5.72
N ARG A 49 -3.67 0.81 -5.33
CA ARG A 49 -4.76 0.22 -4.55
C ARG A 49 -4.20 -0.63 -3.42
N ILE A 50 -5.06 -0.92 -2.46
CA ILE A 50 -4.73 -1.85 -1.38
C ILE A 50 -4.54 -3.24 -1.98
N VAL A 51 -3.45 -3.90 -1.61
CA VAL A 51 -3.10 -5.24 -2.09
C VAL A 51 -4.27 -6.21 -1.89
N ARG A 52 -4.51 -7.06 -2.87
CA ARG A 52 -5.59 -8.05 -2.89
C ARG A 52 -7.00 -7.46 -2.88
N THR A 53 -7.14 -6.18 -3.18
CA THR A 53 -8.45 -5.54 -3.28
C THR A 53 -8.53 -4.74 -4.56
N ARG A 54 -9.70 -4.18 -4.83
CA ARG A 54 -9.90 -3.19 -5.89
C ARG A 54 -10.20 -1.82 -5.30
N ILE A 55 -9.69 -1.55 -4.11
CA ILE A 55 -9.92 -0.30 -3.40
C ILE A 55 -8.72 0.62 -3.62
N PRO A 56 -8.85 1.67 -4.46
CA PRO A 56 -7.78 2.64 -4.66
C PRO A 56 -7.48 3.42 -3.39
N VAL A 57 -6.23 3.79 -3.20
CA VAL A 57 -5.82 4.59 -2.05
C VAL A 57 -6.58 5.92 -2.00
N TRP A 58 -6.78 6.58 -3.15
CA TRP A 58 -7.45 7.89 -3.18
C TRP A 58 -8.90 7.82 -2.67
N VAL A 59 -9.58 6.70 -2.88
CA VAL A 59 -10.94 6.51 -2.37
C VAL A 59 -10.98 6.59 -0.85
N LEU A 60 -10.02 5.94 -0.20
CA LEU A 60 -9.92 5.96 1.27
C LEU A 60 -9.55 7.35 1.78
N VAL A 61 -8.64 8.04 1.10
CA VAL A 61 -8.25 9.40 1.46
C VAL A 61 -9.44 10.35 1.35
N GLN A 62 -10.19 10.26 0.26
CA GLN A 62 -11.36 11.10 0.05
C GLN A 62 -12.42 10.85 1.12
N ALA A 63 -12.71 9.59 1.43
CA ALA A 63 -13.69 9.25 2.46
C ALA A 63 -13.29 9.82 3.82
N ARG A 64 -12.01 9.75 4.16
CA ARG A 64 -11.47 10.32 5.41
C ARG A 64 -11.67 11.84 5.45
N ARG A 65 -11.41 12.52 4.34
CA ARG A 65 -11.62 13.98 4.25
C ARG A 65 -13.10 14.36 4.41
N LEU A 66 -13.99 13.48 4.00
CA LEU A 66 -15.43 13.68 4.12
C LEU A 66 -15.96 13.31 5.50
N GLY A 67 -15.08 12.94 6.42
CA GLY A 67 -15.44 12.70 7.81
C GLY A 67 -15.52 11.25 8.24
N ALA A 68 -15.23 10.29 7.36
CA ALA A 68 -15.24 8.89 7.75
C ALA A 68 -14.09 8.58 8.70
N SER A 69 -14.40 7.88 9.78
CA SER A 69 -13.38 7.36 10.71
C SER A 69 -12.78 6.07 10.17
N GLU A 70 -11.66 5.63 10.75
CA GLU A 70 -11.09 4.34 10.38
C GLU A 70 -12.08 3.21 10.67
N ALA A 71 -12.82 3.29 11.76
CA ALA A 71 -13.86 2.30 12.07
C ALA A 71 -14.94 2.28 10.99
N ASP A 72 -15.35 3.45 10.48
CA ASP A 72 -16.31 3.53 9.39
C ASP A 72 -15.78 2.84 8.13
N LEU A 73 -14.51 3.07 7.79
CA LEU A 73 -13.89 2.47 6.62
C LEU A 73 -13.80 0.95 6.74
N LEU A 74 -13.45 0.45 7.92
CA LEU A 74 -13.37 -0.99 8.15
C LEU A 74 -14.74 -1.66 8.07
N ARG A 75 -15.81 -0.96 8.45
CA ARG A 75 -17.17 -1.46 8.28
C ARG A 75 -17.63 -1.43 6.83
N SER A 76 -17.29 -0.36 6.11
CA SER A 76 -17.69 -0.19 4.71
C SER A 76 -16.97 -1.14 3.77
N TYR A 77 -15.74 -1.48 4.10
CA TYR A 77 -14.89 -2.35 3.29
C TYR A 77 -14.42 -3.55 4.14
N PRO A 78 -15.23 -4.59 4.26
CA PRO A 78 -14.92 -5.71 5.16
C PRO A 78 -13.61 -6.45 4.86
N THR A 79 -13.08 -6.31 3.65
CA THR A 79 -11.80 -6.93 3.28
C THR A 79 -10.59 -6.17 3.80
N LEU A 80 -10.77 -4.93 4.28
CA LEU A 80 -9.68 -4.13 4.81
C LEU A 80 -9.35 -4.50 6.24
N ARG A 81 -8.07 -4.39 6.55
CA ARG A 81 -7.54 -4.52 7.91
C ARG A 81 -6.97 -3.18 8.35
N ALA A 82 -6.79 -3.03 9.66
CA ALA A 82 -6.21 -1.79 10.21
C ALA A 82 -4.84 -1.47 9.60
N GLU A 83 -4.00 -2.48 9.36
CA GLU A 83 -2.69 -2.28 8.74
C GLU A 83 -2.80 -1.77 7.31
N ASP A 84 -3.86 -2.14 6.57
CA ASP A 84 -4.09 -1.65 5.22
C ASP A 84 -4.33 -0.15 5.22
N LEU A 85 -5.08 0.35 6.20
CA LEU A 85 -5.30 1.78 6.34
C LEU A 85 -4.00 2.51 6.69
N ALA A 86 -3.19 1.95 7.58
CA ALA A 86 -1.89 2.53 7.91
C ALA A 86 -1.00 2.63 6.66
N ASN A 87 -0.98 1.58 5.84
CA ASN A 87 -0.23 1.57 4.59
C ASN A 87 -0.77 2.60 3.60
N ALA A 88 -2.09 2.73 3.49
CA ALA A 88 -2.73 3.71 2.63
C ALA A 88 -2.37 5.14 3.03
N TRP A 89 -2.40 5.44 4.34
CA TRP A 89 -2.04 6.78 4.82
C TRP A 89 -0.57 7.09 4.58
N ALA A 90 0.31 6.12 4.78
CA ALA A 90 1.73 6.29 4.51
C ALA A 90 2.00 6.54 3.03
N TYR A 91 1.34 5.79 2.16
CA TYR A 91 1.44 5.99 0.70
C TYR A 91 0.95 7.40 0.33
N ALA A 92 -0.20 7.81 0.85
CA ALA A 92 -0.77 9.11 0.54
C ALA A 92 0.13 10.27 0.98
N ARG A 93 0.82 10.12 2.11
CA ARG A 93 1.78 11.14 2.56
C ARG A 93 2.98 11.25 1.63
N ALA A 94 3.46 10.12 1.12
CA ALA A 94 4.63 10.08 0.22
C ALA A 94 4.27 10.49 -1.21
N HIS A 95 3.03 10.32 -1.63
CA HIS A 95 2.58 10.58 -3.01
C HIS A 95 1.41 11.55 -3.04
N ARG A 96 1.51 12.63 -2.29
CA ARG A 96 0.42 13.59 -2.10
C ARG A 96 -0.12 14.15 -3.41
N GLU A 97 0.76 14.58 -4.32
CA GLU A 97 0.33 15.15 -5.59
C GLU A 97 -0.46 14.15 -6.43
N GLU A 98 0.02 12.93 -6.51
CA GLU A 98 -0.65 11.87 -7.27
C GLU A 98 -2.07 11.62 -6.75
N ILE A 99 -2.20 11.50 -5.43
CA ILE A 99 -3.49 11.26 -4.80
C ILE A 99 -4.43 12.45 -5.00
N GLU A 100 -3.93 13.67 -4.87
CA GLU A 100 -4.72 14.89 -5.11
C GLU A 100 -5.24 14.94 -6.54
N GLN A 101 -4.41 14.59 -7.52
CA GLN A 101 -4.82 14.58 -8.92
C GLN A 101 -5.92 13.56 -9.17
N GLN A 102 -5.82 12.38 -8.54
CA GLN A 102 -6.81 11.32 -8.69
C GLN A 102 -8.15 11.73 -8.09
N ILE A 103 -8.13 12.34 -6.91
CA ILE A 103 -9.35 12.85 -6.26
C ILE A 103 -9.98 13.92 -7.14
N HIS A 104 -9.18 14.88 -7.60
CA HIS A 104 -9.67 15.97 -8.45
C HIS A 104 -10.28 15.45 -9.75
N ALA A 105 -9.63 14.50 -10.40
CA ALA A 105 -10.12 13.91 -11.64
C ALA A 105 -11.49 13.26 -11.44
N ASN A 106 -11.71 12.64 -10.27
CA ASN A 106 -12.99 11.99 -9.98
C ASN A 106 -14.08 12.96 -9.58
N GLU A 107 -13.73 14.10 -9.01
CA GLU A 107 -14.69 15.15 -8.68
C GLU A 107 -15.22 15.86 -9.92
N THR A 108 -14.39 15.96 -10.95
CA THR A 108 -14.73 16.68 -12.18
C THR A 108 -15.26 15.79 -13.29
N ALA A 109 -15.29 14.46 -13.06
CA ALA A 109 -15.72 13.49 -14.07
C ALA A 109 -17.24 13.46 -14.30
#